data_b99ee209513b398250e780c8a34caccb
#
_entry.id   b99ee209513b398250e780c8a34caccb
#
_cell.length_a   1.000
_cell.length_b   1.000
_cell.length_c   1.000
_cell.angle_alpha   90.00
_cell.angle_beta   90.00
_cell.angle_gamma   90.00
#
_symmetry.space_group_name_H-M   'P 1'
#
loop_
_entity.id
_entity.type
_entity.pdbx_description
1 polymer ?
#
loop_
_entity_poly.entity_id
_entity_poly.type
_entity_poly.pdbx_seq_one_letter_code
_entity_poly.pdbx_strand_id
1 'polypeptide(L)'
;GIPVLKYESIKDAEVPVGLGPLHTQFGPDGYAYTSLFLDSAVAKWKLGTWEVVDKVPMSYNIGHLSAAEGDTVSPDGNYLVGLNKLSHGRHLSVGPSQPESSQLVDISEEKMKLLYDAFTEPAPHYAQIIKADKLNPIEVYPKEENKHPLAVWDVNDAGVTRNGNRVTVKMVAVRSSFSPTS
;
A
#
# COMPACT_ATOMS: atom_id res chain seq x y z
N GLY A 1 -11.44 27.75 -32.05
CA GLY A 1 -10.96 26.36 -31.98
C GLY A 1 -10.29 26.09 -30.64
N ILE A 2 -10.23 24.84 -30.21
CA ILE A 2 -9.50 24.42 -29.01
C ILE A 2 -8.00 24.43 -29.38
N PRO A 3 -7.14 25.09 -28.57
CA PRO A 3 -5.71 25.08 -28.84
C PRO A 3 -5.14 23.65 -28.71
N VAL A 4 -4.31 23.26 -29.67
CA VAL A 4 -3.61 21.98 -29.66
C VAL A 4 -2.18 22.23 -29.21
N LEU A 5 -1.80 21.63 -28.07
CA LEU A 5 -0.45 21.71 -27.56
C LEU A 5 0.49 20.77 -28.32
N LYS A 6 1.67 21.24 -28.65
CA LYS A 6 2.70 20.37 -29.23
C LYS A 6 3.39 19.59 -28.12
N TYR A 7 3.50 18.28 -28.26
CA TYR A 7 4.10 17.38 -27.25
C TYR A 7 5.46 17.90 -26.74
N GLU A 8 6.38 18.22 -27.64
CA GLU A 8 7.71 18.68 -27.27
C GLU A 8 7.73 20.01 -26.50
N SER A 9 6.69 20.82 -26.63
CA SER A 9 6.61 22.10 -25.91
C SER A 9 6.04 22.01 -24.49
N ILE A 10 5.49 20.86 -24.14
CA ILE A 10 4.88 20.60 -22.82
C ILE A 10 5.59 19.50 -22.04
N LYS A 11 6.50 18.76 -22.69
CA LYS A 11 7.31 17.73 -22.05
C LYS A 11 8.48 18.38 -21.31
N ASP A 12 8.55 18.18 -20.00
CA ASP A 12 9.67 18.60 -19.18
C ASP A 12 10.74 17.50 -19.14
N ALA A 13 10.35 16.28 -18.86
CA ALA A 13 11.23 15.12 -18.82
C ALA A 13 10.52 13.83 -19.26
N GLU A 14 11.32 12.84 -19.60
CA GLU A 14 10.91 11.47 -19.83
C GLU A 14 11.84 10.54 -19.05
N VAL A 15 11.29 9.82 -18.04
CA VAL A 15 12.06 9.02 -17.11
C VAL A 15 11.86 7.54 -17.40
N PRO A 16 12.89 6.80 -17.80
CA PRO A 16 12.77 5.37 -18.11
C PRO A 16 12.77 4.53 -16.83
N VAL A 17 11.65 4.55 -16.11
CA VAL A 17 11.49 3.89 -14.81
C VAL A 17 11.39 2.36 -14.91
N GLY A 18 10.97 1.80 -16.03
CA GLY A 18 10.75 0.36 -16.25
C GLY A 18 9.46 0.06 -16.98
N LEU A 19 9.03 -1.21 -16.96
CA LEU A 19 7.90 -1.67 -17.76
C LEU A 19 6.57 -1.56 -17.01
N GLY A 20 5.59 -1.01 -17.71
CA GLY A 20 4.22 -0.87 -17.21
C GLY A 20 4.06 0.16 -16.11
N PRO A 21 4.61 1.39 -16.24
CA PRO A 21 4.34 2.44 -15.26
C PRO A 21 2.85 2.74 -15.23
N LEU A 22 2.26 2.74 -14.02
CA LEU A 22 0.81 2.86 -13.88
C LEU A 22 0.42 4.03 -12.98
N HIS A 23 0.92 4.08 -11.76
CA HIS A 23 0.56 5.09 -10.76
C HIS A 23 1.79 5.64 -10.05
N THR A 24 1.78 6.94 -9.76
CA THR A 24 2.87 7.62 -9.08
C THR A 24 2.38 8.33 -7.83
N GLN A 25 3.15 8.21 -6.75
CA GLN A 25 3.00 8.97 -5.51
C GLN A 25 4.30 9.71 -5.23
N PHE A 26 4.22 10.79 -4.44
CA PHE A 26 5.37 11.61 -4.11
C PHE A 26 5.71 11.50 -2.62
N GLY A 27 6.98 11.65 -2.28
CA GLY A 27 7.48 11.69 -0.91
C GLY A 27 7.96 13.10 -0.51
N PRO A 28 8.10 13.34 0.80
CA PRO A 28 8.54 14.65 1.32
C PRO A 28 10.00 14.97 1.01
N ASP A 29 10.76 13.99 0.56
CA ASP A 29 12.20 14.04 0.26
C ASP A 29 12.51 14.44 -1.19
N GLY A 30 11.48 14.79 -1.97
CA GLY A 30 11.63 15.16 -3.38
C GLY A 30 11.79 13.97 -4.33
N TYR A 31 11.41 12.78 -3.88
CA TYR A 31 11.34 11.61 -4.72
C TYR A 31 9.91 11.29 -5.15
N ALA A 32 9.81 10.67 -6.30
CA ALA A 32 8.59 10.05 -6.80
C ALA A 32 8.73 8.52 -6.81
N TYR A 33 7.61 7.86 -6.59
CA TYR A 33 7.48 6.42 -6.48
C TYR A 33 6.47 5.94 -7.51
N THR A 34 6.91 5.17 -8.49
CA THR A 34 6.05 4.71 -9.59
C THR A 34 5.88 3.20 -9.56
N SER A 35 4.64 2.74 -9.56
CA SER A 35 4.34 1.32 -9.73
C SER A 35 4.62 0.87 -11.15
N LEU A 36 5.30 -0.27 -11.28
CA LEU A 36 5.64 -0.92 -12.54
C LEU A 36 4.84 -2.22 -12.64
N PHE A 37 3.69 -2.14 -13.28
CA PHE A 37 2.74 -3.24 -13.35
C PHE A 37 3.32 -4.49 -14.00
N LEU A 38 4.08 -4.34 -15.09
CA LEU A 38 4.69 -5.48 -15.80
C LEU A 38 5.95 -5.97 -15.11
N ASP A 39 6.78 -5.07 -14.56
CA ASP A 39 7.99 -5.43 -13.81
C ASP A 39 7.66 -5.99 -12.41
N SER A 40 6.43 -5.80 -11.91
CA SER A 40 6.04 -6.14 -10.54
C SER A 40 7.01 -5.52 -9.51
N ALA A 41 7.20 -4.22 -9.59
CA ALA A 41 8.11 -3.46 -8.76
C ALA A 41 7.61 -2.04 -8.51
N VAL A 42 8.21 -1.34 -7.55
CA VAL A 42 8.13 0.10 -7.41
C VAL A 42 9.49 0.70 -7.73
N ALA A 43 9.51 1.72 -8.58
CA ALA A 43 10.70 2.50 -8.86
C ALA A 43 10.67 3.80 -8.04
N LYS A 44 11.78 4.13 -7.38
CA LYS A 44 12.06 5.41 -6.74
C LYS A 44 12.94 6.25 -7.66
N TRP A 45 12.51 7.47 -7.98
CA TRP A 45 13.25 8.37 -8.85
C TRP A 45 13.17 9.82 -8.36
N LYS A 46 14.19 10.60 -8.65
CA LYS A 46 14.35 11.94 -8.08
C LYS A 46 13.79 13.02 -8.99
N LEU A 47 12.96 13.90 -8.43
CA LEU A 47 12.47 15.09 -9.11
C LEU A 47 13.64 16.07 -9.40
N GLY A 48 13.63 16.63 -10.58
CA GLY A 48 14.64 17.61 -11.04
C GLY A 48 15.88 16.97 -11.69
N THR A 49 16.43 15.88 -11.14
CA THR A 49 17.53 15.13 -11.80
C THR A 49 17.03 14.01 -12.69
N TRP A 50 15.80 13.53 -12.43
CA TRP A 50 15.13 12.49 -13.21
C TRP A 50 15.80 11.12 -13.13
N GLU A 51 16.66 10.92 -12.15
CA GLU A 51 17.42 9.70 -11.94
C GLU A 51 16.59 8.65 -11.19
N VAL A 52 16.57 7.42 -11.68
CA VAL A 52 16.04 6.26 -10.95
C VAL A 52 17.10 5.79 -9.97
N VAL A 53 16.82 5.90 -8.67
CA VAL A 53 17.80 5.64 -7.60
C VAL A 53 17.61 4.28 -6.92
N ASP A 54 16.39 3.73 -6.98
CA ASP A 54 16.11 2.43 -6.36
C ASP A 54 14.90 1.75 -7.00
N LYS A 55 14.83 0.43 -6.84
CA LYS A 55 13.65 -0.39 -7.19
C LYS A 55 13.45 -1.46 -6.13
N VAL A 56 12.22 -1.64 -5.67
CA VAL A 56 11.84 -2.72 -4.78
C VAL A 56 10.87 -3.67 -5.50
N PRO A 57 11.14 -4.98 -5.50
CA PRO A 57 10.21 -5.96 -6.08
C PRO A 57 8.95 -6.06 -5.23
N MET A 58 7.82 -6.24 -5.90
CA MET A 58 6.51 -6.40 -5.28
C MET A 58 5.91 -7.75 -5.71
N SER A 59 4.89 -8.20 -4.96
CA SER A 59 4.11 -9.38 -5.35
C SER A 59 3.18 -8.99 -6.48
N TYR A 60 3.38 -9.50 -7.57
CA TYR A 60 2.87 -9.45 -8.94
C TYR A 60 1.79 -8.43 -9.32
N ASN A 61 2.08 -7.75 -10.44
CA ASN A 61 1.18 -6.82 -11.12
C ASN A 61 0.64 -5.73 -10.19
N ILE A 62 1.58 -5.04 -9.54
CA ILE A 62 1.26 -3.90 -8.70
C ILE A 62 0.50 -2.82 -9.49
N GLY A 63 -0.64 -2.40 -8.95
CA GLY A 63 -1.46 -1.34 -9.49
C GLY A 63 -1.20 0.00 -8.80
N HIS A 64 -2.21 0.47 -8.05
CA HIS A 64 -2.09 1.75 -7.37
C HIS A 64 -1.15 1.72 -6.17
N LEU A 65 -0.56 2.88 -5.92
CA LEU A 65 0.23 3.20 -4.74
C LEU A 65 -0.51 4.21 -3.87
N SER A 66 -0.23 4.22 -2.58
CA SER A 66 -0.70 5.25 -1.67
C SER A 66 0.40 5.63 -0.69
N ALA A 67 0.66 6.92 -0.55
CA ALA A 67 1.48 7.51 0.52
C ALA A 67 0.68 8.64 1.18
N ALA A 68 1.02 9.02 2.41
CA ALA A 68 0.33 10.12 3.07
C ALA A 68 0.60 11.43 2.30
N GLU A 69 -0.48 12.09 1.84
CA GLU A 69 -0.45 13.30 1.00
C GLU A 69 0.37 13.12 -0.29
N GLY A 70 0.58 11.89 -0.73
CA GLY A 70 1.50 11.55 -1.83
C GLY A 70 1.06 11.99 -3.22
N ASP A 71 -0.16 12.47 -3.39
CA ASP A 71 -0.71 13.06 -4.61
C ASP A 71 -0.96 14.57 -4.49
N THR A 72 -0.39 15.20 -3.47
CA THR A 72 -0.52 16.62 -3.20
C THR A 72 0.81 17.37 -3.41
N VAL A 73 0.76 18.70 -3.25
CA VAL A 73 1.97 19.55 -3.28
C VAL A 73 2.79 19.49 -1.99
N SER A 74 2.29 18.80 -0.97
CA SER A 74 2.92 18.70 0.35
C SER A 74 2.89 17.26 0.87
N PRO A 75 3.53 16.31 0.17
CA PRO A 75 3.62 14.94 0.62
C PRO A 75 4.36 14.86 1.95
N ASP A 76 3.91 14.02 2.87
CA ASP A 76 4.50 13.91 4.21
C ASP A 76 4.61 12.46 4.74
N GLY A 77 4.43 11.47 3.87
CA GLY A 77 4.48 10.06 4.21
C GLY A 77 5.89 9.46 4.18
N ASN A 78 6.21 8.63 5.17
CA ASN A 78 7.42 7.81 5.21
C ASN A 78 7.16 6.36 4.77
N TYR A 79 5.92 6.05 4.44
CA TYR A 79 5.49 4.72 4.04
C TYR A 79 4.68 4.78 2.76
N LEU A 80 4.81 3.72 1.97
CA LEU A 80 4.07 3.50 0.75
C LEU A 80 3.32 2.19 0.85
N VAL A 81 2.05 2.18 0.49
CA VAL A 81 1.28 0.95 0.29
C VAL A 81 1.12 0.70 -1.19
N GLY A 82 1.54 -0.48 -1.64
CA GLY A 82 1.34 -0.95 -3.00
C GLY A 82 0.32 -2.06 -3.06
N LEU A 83 -0.58 -2.01 -4.05
CA LEU A 83 -1.67 -2.96 -4.22
C LEU A 83 -1.37 -3.92 -5.37
N ASN A 84 -1.18 -5.20 -5.04
CA ASN A 84 -0.89 -6.27 -6.00
C ASN A 84 -2.19 -6.81 -6.58
N LYS A 85 -2.49 -6.39 -7.80
CA LYS A 85 -3.82 -6.49 -8.39
C LYS A 85 -4.17 -7.84 -9.00
N LEU A 86 -3.18 -8.51 -9.60
CA LEU A 86 -3.40 -9.69 -10.42
C LEU A 86 -2.42 -10.82 -10.06
N SER A 87 -2.13 -10.99 -8.77
CA SER A 87 -1.26 -12.07 -8.30
C SER A 87 -1.96 -13.42 -8.29
N HIS A 88 -3.28 -13.44 -8.02
CA HIS A 88 -4.06 -14.67 -7.97
C HIS A 88 -4.02 -15.42 -9.30
N GLY A 89 -3.65 -16.68 -9.22
CA GLY A 89 -3.62 -17.55 -10.39
C GLY A 89 -2.44 -17.34 -11.35
N ARG A 90 -1.56 -16.39 -11.11
CA ARG A 90 -0.43 -16.08 -12.02
C ARG A 90 0.48 -17.28 -12.29
N HIS A 91 0.64 -18.16 -11.33
CA HIS A 91 1.55 -19.30 -11.40
C HIS A 91 0.87 -20.66 -11.22
N LEU A 92 -0.42 -20.76 -11.54
CA LEU A 92 -1.23 -21.96 -11.31
C LEU A 92 -0.64 -23.25 -11.92
N SER A 93 0.05 -23.15 -13.04
CA SER A 93 0.64 -24.29 -13.73
C SER A 93 2.00 -24.72 -13.17
N VAL A 94 2.66 -23.88 -12.36
CA VAL A 94 4.06 -24.12 -11.93
C VAL A 94 4.27 -23.98 -10.42
N GLY A 95 3.28 -23.56 -9.67
CA GLY A 95 3.42 -23.38 -8.23
C GLY A 95 2.11 -22.95 -7.55
N PRO A 96 2.17 -22.73 -6.25
CA PRO A 96 1.01 -22.29 -5.50
C PRO A 96 0.53 -20.91 -6.00
N SER A 97 -0.78 -20.76 -6.07
CA SER A 97 -1.40 -19.45 -6.35
C SER A 97 -1.15 -18.52 -5.18
N GLN A 98 -0.60 -17.34 -5.48
CA GLN A 98 -0.52 -16.28 -4.47
C GLN A 98 -1.77 -15.42 -4.55
N PRO A 99 -2.47 -15.18 -3.44
CA PRO A 99 -3.59 -14.26 -3.41
C PRO A 99 -3.11 -12.82 -3.61
N GLU A 100 -4.02 -11.95 -4.00
CA GLU A 100 -3.80 -10.53 -4.04
C GLU A 100 -3.45 -10.01 -2.65
N SER A 101 -2.63 -8.96 -2.61
CA SER A 101 -2.14 -8.41 -1.36
C SER A 101 -1.92 -6.91 -1.42
N SER A 102 -1.82 -6.31 -0.26
CA SER A 102 -1.26 -4.98 -0.05
C SER A 102 0.10 -5.11 0.62
N GLN A 103 1.09 -4.42 0.09
CA GLN A 103 2.44 -4.45 0.63
C GLN A 103 2.85 -3.08 1.16
N LEU A 104 3.38 -3.07 2.38
CA LEU A 104 3.90 -1.87 3.04
C LEU A 104 5.39 -1.75 2.79
N VAL A 105 5.80 -0.61 2.27
CA VAL A 105 7.19 -0.26 1.97
C VAL A 105 7.60 0.96 2.77
N ASP A 106 8.73 0.88 3.45
CA ASP A 106 9.40 2.03 4.05
C ASP A 106 10.15 2.81 2.97
N ILE A 107 9.89 4.11 2.89
CA ILE A 107 10.47 5.02 1.92
C ILE A 107 11.28 6.14 2.59
N SER A 108 11.47 6.08 3.90
CA SER A 108 12.17 7.11 4.70
C SER A 108 13.68 7.17 4.42
N GLU A 109 14.26 6.09 3.90
CA GLU A 109 15.67 5.99 3.61
C GLU A 109 15.94 6.03 2.10
N GLU A 110 17.21 6.11 1.73
CA GLU A 110 17.62 6.08 0.32
C GLU A 110 17.15 4.81 -0.38
N LYS A 111 17.32 3.66 0.28
CA LYS A 111 16.84 2.36 -0.18
C LYS A 111 15.46 2.05 0.39
N MET A 112 14.54 1.72 -0.49
CA MET A 112 13.21 1.25 -0.09
C MET A 112 13.29 -0.12 0.56
N LYS A 113 12.45 -0.34 1.58
CA LYS A 113 12.42 -1.60 2.30
C LYS A 113 11.00 -2.13 2.39
N LEU A 114 10.77 -3.32 1.85
CA LEU A 114 9.52 -4.04 2.06
C LEU A 114 9.41 -4.47 3.54
N LEU A 115 8.36 -4.04 4.22
CA LEU A 115 8.13 -4.29 5.64
C LEU A 115 7.11 -5.39 5.89
N TYR A 116 6.03 -5.39 5.12
CA TYR A 116 4.89 -6.26 5.40
C TYR A 116 4.10 -6.57 4.13
N ASP A 117 3.47 -7.73 4.11
CA ASP A 117 2.58 -8.22 3.06
C ASP A 117 1.30 -8.72 3.71
N ALA A 118 0.16 -8.16 3.35
CA ALA A 118 -1.14 -8.53 3.87
C ALA A 118 -2.08 -8.92 2.74
N PHE A 119 -2.64 -10.11 2.81
CA PHE A 119 -3.62 -10.58 1.84
C PHE A 119 -4.89 -9.72 1.87
N THR A 120 -5.43 -9.50 0.69
CA THR A 120 -6.64 -8.70 0.49
C THR A 120 -7.71 -9.51 -0.23
N GLU A 121 -8.90 -8.94 -0.32
CA GLU A 121 -9.91 -9.40 -1.28
C GLU A 121 -9.38 -9.29 -2.71
N PRO A 122 -9.91 -10.08 -3.66
CA PRO A 122 -9.46 -10.06 -5.05
C PRO A 122 -9.50 -8.69 -5.71
N ALA A 123 -8.49 -8.42 -6.54
CA ALA A 123 -8.32 -7.20 -7.31
C ALA A 123 -8.36 -5.90 -6.47
N PRO A 124 -7.52 -5.75 -5.42
CA PRO A 124 -7.46 -4.51 -4.65
C PRO A 124 -7.14 -3.35 -5.59
N HIS A 125 -7.95 -2.28 -5.51
CA HIS A 125 -7.83 -1.20 -6.48
C HIS A 125 -7.09 0.00 -5.91
N TYR A 126 -7.52 0.49 -4.75
CA TYR A 126 -6.99 1.70 -4.17
C TYR A 126 -6.94 1.62 -2.63
N ALA A 127 -6.02 2.36 -2.05
CA ALA A 127 -5.90 2.57 -0.61
C ALA A 127 -5.63 4.05 -0.34
N GLN A 128 -5.94 4.51 0.86
CA GLN A 128 -5.59 5.83 1.34
C GLN A 128 -4.80 5.70 2.64
N ILE A 129 -3.77 6.54 2.76
CA ILE A 129 -3.00 6.69 3.99
C ILE A 129 -3.17 8.13 4.47
N ILE A 130 -3.50 8.27 5.73
CA ILE A 130 -3.54 9.57 6.41
C ILE A 130 -2.79 9.46 7.73
N LYS A 131 -2.05 10.49 8.09
CA LYS A 131 -1.42 10.57 9.42
C LYS A 131 -2.46 10.66 10.51
N ALA A 132 -2.26 9.96 11.60
CA ALA A 132 -3.20 9.87 12.69
C ALA A 132 -3.48 11.23 13.37
N ASP A 133 -2.52 12.13 13.40
CA ASP A 133 -2.66 13.49 13.93
C ASP A 133 -3.55 14.40 13.08
N LYS A 134 -3.74 14.05 11.80
CA LYS A 134 -4.66 14.72 10.88
C LYS A 134 -6.07 14.15 10.90
N LEU A 135 -6.24 12.97 11.51
CA LEU A 135 -7.49 12.27 11.56
C LEU A 135 -8.32 12.71 12.77
N ASN A 136 -9.52 13.21 12.53
CA ASN A 136 -10.51 13.47 13.57
C ASN A 136 -11.74 12.59 13.32
N PRO A 137 -11.70 11.30 13.69
CA PRO A 137 -12.78 10.37 13.40
C PRO A 137 -14.03 10.70 14.20
N ILE A 138 -15.18 10.60 13.57
CA ILE A 138 -16.47 10.65 14.24
C ILE A 138 -16.85 9.21 14.58
N GLU A 139 -17.07 8.92 15.85
CA GLU A 139 -17.54 7.64 16.32
C GLU A 139 -19.06 7.53 16.07
N VAL A 140 -19.44 6.83 15.01
CA VAL A 140 -20.86 6.64 14.64
C VAL A 140 -21.51 5.53 15.48
N TYR A 141 -20.71 4.51 15.82
CA TYR A 141 -21.16 3.37 16.63
C TYR A 141 -20.24 3.27 17.86
N PRO A 142 -20.60 3.87 18.98
CA PRO A 142 -19.81 3.86 20.19
C PRO A 142 -19.45 2.43 20.65
N LYS A 143 -18.25 2.26 21.18
CA LYS A 143 -17.74 0.97 21.66
C LYS A 143 -18.70 0.32 22.67
N GLU A 144 -19.29 1.12 23.54
CA GLU A 144 -20.20 0.68 24.59
C GLU A 144 -21.52 0.12 24.02
N GLU A 145 -21.91 0.56 22.84
CA GLU A 145 -23.13 0.11 22.16
C GLU A 145 -22.90 -1.15 21.32
N ASN A 146 -21.66 -1.37 20.89
CA ASN A 146 -21.33 -2.55 20.09
C ASN A 146 -21.00 -3.75 20.99
N LYS A 147 -21.98 -4.61 21.17
CA LYS A 147 -21.87 -5.82 21.98
C LYS A 147 -21.54 -7.07 21.17
N HIS A 148 -21.13 -6.92 19.92
CA HIS A 148 -20.78 -8.07 19.11
C HIS A 148 -19.54 -8.77 19.68
N PRO A 149 -19.58 -10.11 19.94
CA PRO A 149 -18.50 -10.82 20.64
C PRO A 149 -17.17 -10.86 19.89
N LEU A 150 -17.17 -10.55 18.60
CA LEU A 150 -15.97 -10.47 17.74
C LEU A 150 -15.49 -9.03 17.50
N ALA A 151 -16.15 -8.03 18.09
CA ALA A 151 -15.73 -6.66 17.95
C ALA A 151 -14.45 -6.41 18.76
N VAL A 152 -13.41 -5.97 18.06
CA VAL A 152 -12.12 -5.57 18.65
C VAL A 152 -11.90 -4.10 18.34
N TRP A 153 -11.79 -3.28 19.38
CA TRP A 153 -11.73 -1.84 19.26
C TRP A 153 -10.31 -1.26 19.33
N ASP A 154 -9.42 -1.99 19.98
CA ASP A 154 -8.01 -1.64 20.05
C ASP A 154 -7.12 -2.89 20.22
N VAL A 155 -5.81 -2.69 20.16
CA VAL A 155 -4.84 -3.77 20.27
C VAL A 155 -4.85 -4.45 21.67
N ASN A 156 -5.32 -3.76 22.71
CA ASN A 156 -5.44 -4.33 24.05
C ASN A 156 -6.62 -5.28 24.11
N ASP A 157 -7.73 -4.94 23.46
CA ASP A 157 -8.92 -5.81 23.33
C ASP A 157 -8.56 -7.10 22.57
N ALA A 158 -7.64 -7.03 21.63
CA ALA A 158 -7.11 -8.19 20.92
C ALA A 158 -6.09 -9.02 21.73
N GLY A 159 -5.79 -8.64 22.95
CA GLY A 159 -4.78 -9.31 23.76
C GLY A 159 -3.34 -9.06 23.29
N VAL A 160 -3.10 -7.93 22.64
CA VAL A 160 -1.76 -7.50 22.26
C VAL A 160 -1.12 -6.70 23.38
N THR A 161 0.06 -7.11 23.81
CA THR A 161 0.85 -6.38 24.80
C THR A 161 2.18 -5.94 24.20
N ARG A 162 2.58 -4.71 24.52
CA ARG A 162 3.86 -4.14 24.10
C ARG A 162 4.75 -3.90 25.29
N ASN A 163 5.97 -4.44 25.25
CA ASN A 163 7.01 -4.16 26.24
C ASN A 163 8.30 -3.77 25.51
N GLY A 164 8.56 -2.48 25.44
CA GLY A 164 9.65 -1.94 24.63
C GLY A 164 9.50 -2.30 23.15
N ASN A 165 10.52 -2.94 22.57
CA ASN A 165 10.51 -3.40 21.19
C ASN A 165 9.86 -4.79 20.99
N ARG A 166 9.37 -5.40 22.09
CA ARG A 166 8.73 -6.71 22.04
C ARG A 166 7.21 -6.55 22.00
N VAL A 167 6.59 -7.10 20.94
CA VAL A 167 5.14 -7.19 20.82
C VAL A 167 4.74 -8.64 21.06
N THR A 168 3.86 -8.90 22.02
CA THR A 168 3.28 -10.21 22.27
C THR A 168 1.81 -10.17 21.87
N VAL A 169 1.43 -11.02 20.92
CA VAL A 169 0.05 -11.18 20.49
C VAL A 169 -0.49 -12.47 21.07
N LYS A 170 -1.55 -12.39 21.87
CA LYS A 170 -2.28 -13.57 22.33
C LYS A 170 -3.31 -13.92 21.25
N MET A 171 -3.00 -14.92 20.43
CA MET A 171 -3.96 -15.42 19.45
C MET A 171 -5.14 -16.06 20.17
N VAL A 172 -6.31 -15.48 20.01
CA VAL A 172 -7.58 -16.12 20.39
C VAL A 172 -8.08 -16.86 19.15
N ALA A 173 -8.00 -18.18 19.17
CA ALA A 173 -8.62 -18.99 18.14
C ALA A 173 -10.14 -18.86 18.27
N VAL A 174 -10.77 -18.12 17.38
CA VAL A 174 -12.22 -18.09 17.27
C VAL A 174 -12.64 -19.39 16.61
N ARG A 175 -13.14 -20.35 17.37
CA ARG A 175 -13.87 -21.49 16.81
C ARG A 175 -15.20 -20.96 16.28
N SER A 176 -15.33 -20.81 14.98
CA SER A 176 -16.64 -20.69 14.37
C SER A 176 -17.37 -22.03 14.53
N SER A 177 -18.29 -22.11 15.47
CA SER A 177 -19.23 -23.23 15.51
C SER A 177 -20.31 -23.01 14.44
N PHE A 178 -19.97 -23.24 13.20
CA PHE A 178 -20.99 -23.57 12.21
C PHE A 178 -21.35 -25.02 12.42
N SER A 179 -22.45 -25.28 13.15
CA SER A 179 -23.19 -26.53 13.03
C SER A 179 -23.96 -26.47 11.73
N PRO A 180 -23.72 -27.35 10.77
CA PRO A 180 -24.67 -27.53 9.69
C PRO A 180 -25.95 -28.14 10.31
N THR A 181 -27.00 -27.37 10.37
CA THR A 181 -28.34 -27.94 10.62
C THR A 181 -28.72 -28.71 9.38
N SER A 182 -28.89 -30.02 9.59
CA SER A 182 -29.48 -31.00 8.69
C SER A 182 -30.77 -30.53 8.07
#